data_a6b86086334421593144ba6a1e3610fc
#
_entry.id   a6b86086334421593144ba6a1e3610fc
#
_cell.length_a   1.000
_cell.length_b   1.000
_cell.length_c   1.000
_cell.angle_alpha   90.00
_cell.angle_beta   90.00
_cell.angle_gamma   90.00
#
_symmetry.space_group_name_H-M   'P 1'
#
loop_
_entity.id
_entity.type
_entity.pdbx_description
1 polymer ?
#
loop_
_entity_poly.entity_id
_entity_poly.type
_entity_poly.pdbx_seq_one_letter_code
_entity_poly.pdbx_strand_id
1 'polypeptide(L)'
;HHRLVQAAADLKGMESGLVKVASFSSVSAQWLPLILKSFGELYPNIEFEMLTGDYYDQIESWIVSGEADCGFLRLPSLKGLSVYPLHQDQLKIIVPCGHPQADCNPFPVETIATEPFIRLEEGDDYEIRAALDEMGVHPHVRYTAREDRTILAMVSNGLGISLLPELMVHNSPYPIVICQPPRSFYRQIAIAVKDKKALSNSTRLFVDHVRRWVAENGNK
;
A
#
# COMPACT_ATOMS: atom_id res chain seq x y z
N HIS A 1 -22.35 -19.95 1.44
CA HIS A 1 -22.99 -19.91 2.77
C HIS A 1 -22.86 -18.49 3.37
N HIS A 2 -21.69 -17.90 3.39
CA HIS A 2 -21.43 -16.55 3.92
C HIS A 2 -22.33 -15.46 3.30
N ARG A 3 -22.49 -15.43 1.96
CA ARG A 3 -23.34 -14.45 1.26
C ARG A 3 -24.84 -14.57 1.62
N LEU A 4 -25.32 -15.76 1.98
CA LEU A 4 -26.72 -15.94 2.40
C LEU A 4 -26.97 -15.41 3.82
N VAL A 5 -25.99 -15.58 4.72
CA VAL A 5 -26.04 -15.04 6.08
C VAL A 5 -25.99 -13.51 6.04
N GLN A 6 -25.13 -12.95 5.19
CA GLN A 6 -25.00 -11.51 4.96
C GLN A 6 -26.33 -10.91 4.44
N ALA A 7 -26.92 -11.52 3.40
CA ALA A 7 -28.19 -11.08 2.85
C ALA A 7 -29.36 -11.14 3.89
N ALA A 8 -29.31 -12.11 4.81
CA ALA A 8 -30.29 -12.21 5.89
C ALA A 8 -30.12 -11.11 6.98
N ALA A 9 -28.87 -10.69 7.25
CA ALA A 9 -28.55 -9.59 8.14
C ALA A 9 -28.96 -8.23 7.54
N ASP A 10 -28.69 -8.03 6.26
CA ASP A 10 -29.07 -6.83 5.51
C ASP A 10 -30.61 -6.66 5.47
N LEU A 11 -31.38 -7.76 5.35
CA LEU A 11 -32.85 -7.74 5.39
C LEU A 11 -33.43 -7.35 6.76
N LYS A 12 -32.70 -7.52 7.85
CA LYS A 12 -33.13 -7.16 9.21
C LYS A 12 -32.81 -5.71 9.61
N GLY A 13 -32.19 -4.93 8.71
CA GLY A 13 -31.75 -3.57 9.02
C GLY A 13 -30.67 -3.50 10.13
N MET A 14 -30.07 -4.65 10.47
CA MET A 14 -28.96 -4.69 11.43
C MET A 14 -27.66 -4.43 10.66
N GLU A 15 -26.94 -3.39 11.05
CA GLU A 15 -25.60 -3.09 10.55
C GLU A 15 -24.61 -4.10 11.16
N SER A 16 -24.74 -5.36 10.76
CA SER A 16 -23.90 -6.48 11.20
C SER A 16 -23.45 -7.30 10.01
N GLY A 17 -22.34 -7.98 10.13
CA GLY A 17 -21.81 -8.85 9.08
C GLY A 17 -20.32 -9.04 9.17
N LEU A 18 -19.76 -9.79 8.23
CA LEU A 18 -18.32 -9.97 8.07
C LEU A 18 -17.89 -9.33 6.76
N VAL A 19 -16.83 -8.51 6.81
CA VAL A 19 -16.17 -7.92 5.63
C VAL A 19 -14.76 -8.50 5.51
N LYS A 20 -14.49 -9.14 4.38
CA LYS A 20 -13.16 -9.67 4.05
C LYS A 20 -12.38 -8.64 3.24
N VAL A 21 -11.31 -8.12 3.83
CA VAL A 21 -10.49 -7.05 3.26
C VAL A 21 -9.13 -7.58 2.87
N ALA A 22 -8.79 -7.49 1.60
CA ALA A 22 -7.45 -7.78 1.11
C ALA A 22 -6.60 -6.51 1.04
N SER A 23 -5.30 -6.60 1.39
CA SER A 23 -4.39 -5.47 1.32
C SER A 23 -2.94 -5.91 1.25
N PHE A 24 -2.06 -4.99 0.87
CA PHE A 24 -0.61 -5.17 0.91
C PHE A 24 -0.01 -4.56 2.19
N SER A 25 1.24 -4.91 2.49
CA SER A 25 1.92 -4.67 3.78
C SER A 25 1.81 -3.24 4.30
N SER A 26 2.11 -2.24 3.49
CA SER A 26 2.14 -0.84 3.94
C SER A 26 0.74 -0.30 4.31
N VAL A 27 -0.31 -0.65 3.55
CA VAL A 27 -1.69 -0.30 3.91
C VAL A 27 -2.15 -1.06 5.15
N SER A 28 -1.82 -2.37 5.24
CA SER A 28 -2.15 -3.19 6.42
C SER A 28 -1.54 -2.64 7.72
N ALA A 29 -0.34 -2.08 7.62
CA ALA A 29 0.39 -1.57 8.80
C ALA A 29 0.01 -0.11 9.16
N GLN A 30 -0.17 0.76 8.15
CA GLN A 30 -0.29 2.19 8.39
C GLN A 30 -1.74 2.68 8.42
N TRP A 31 -2.61 2.20 7.52
CA TRP A 31 -3.96 2.74 7.39
C TRP A 31 -5.04 1.86 8.03
N LEU A 32 -5.01 0.55 7.77
CA LEU A 32 -6.11 -0.32 8.17
C LEU A 32 -6.40 -0.32 9.67
N PRO A 33 -5.41 -0.33 10.58
CA PRO A 33 -5.70 -0.30 12.01
C PRO A 33 -6.47 0.96 12.43
N LEU A 34 -6.15 2.11 11.84
CA LEU A 34 -6.79 3.38 12.14
C LEU A 34 -8.19 3.47 11.50
N ILE A 35 -8.32 2.97 10.26
CA ILE A 35 -9.61 2.88 9.56
C ILE A 35 -10.56 1.96 10.32
N LEU A 36 -10.10 0.77 10.71
CA LEU A 36 -10.91 -0.20 11.44
C LEU A 36 -11.32 0.31 12.81
N LYS A 37 -10.42 1.02 13.51
CA LYS A 37 -10.74 1.67 14.79
C LYS A 37 -11.89 2.65 14.64
N SER A 38 -11.77 3.61 13.71
CA SER A 38 -12.81 4.63 13.51
C SER A 38 -14.10 4.07 12.92
N PHE A 39 -14.00 3.02 12.09
CA PHE A 39 -15.18 2.33 11.58
C PHE A 39 -15.93 1.55 12.65
N GLY A 40 -15.22 0.86 13.56
CA GLY A 40 -15.80 0.08 14.65
C GLY A 40 -16.54 0.93 15.67
N GLU A 41 -16.17 2.21 15.84
CA GLU A 41 -16.90 3.17 16.67
C GLU A 41 -18.30 3.48 16.10
N LEU A 42 -18.45 3.41 14.76
CA LEU A 42 -19.72 3.66 14.07
C LEU A 42 -20.55 2.38 13.87
N TYR A 43 -19.88 1.25 13.63
CA TYR A 43 -20.49 -0.03 13.24
C TYR A 43 -19.94 -1.19 14.06
N PRO A 44 -20.21 -1.26 15.38
CA PRO A 44 -19.56 -2.22 16.30
C PRO A 44 -19.92 -3.67 16.05
N ASN A 45 -20.96 -3.96 15.26
CA ASN A 45 -21.42 -5.33 14.98
C ASN A 45 -20.90 -5.86 13.62
N ILE A 46 -20.03 -5.11 12.93
CA ILE A 46 -19.41 -5.58 11.70
C ILE A 46 -18.03 -6.14 12.03
N GLU A 47 -17.82 -7.40 11.69
CA GLU A 47 -16.57 -8.13 11.89
C GLU A 47 -15.70 -8.04 10.62
N PHE A 48 -14.38 -8.25 10.79
CA PHE A 48 -13.42 -8.18 9.71
C PHE A 48 -12.52 -9.42 9.66
N GLU A 49 -12.28 -9.90 8.45
CA GLU A 49 -11.23 -10.86 8.13
C GLU A 49 -10.21 -10.19 7.20
N MET A 50 -8.92 -10.21 7.60
CA MET A 50 -7.86 -9.54 6.88
C MET A 50 -7.05 -10.54 6.07
N LEU A 51 -6.89 -10.28 4.76
CA LEU A 51 -6.02 -11.04 3.87
C LEU A 51 -4.87 -10.13 3.43
N THR A 52 -3.65 -10.51 3.77
CA THR A 52 -2.46 -9.76 3.34
C THR A 52 -1.79 -10.51 2.20
N GLY A 53 -1.65 -9.85 1.05
CA GLY A 53 -1.00 -10.38 -0.14
C GLY A 53 0.38 -9.79 -0.34
N ASP A 54 1.31 -10.62 -0.82
CA ASP A 54 2.66 -10.19 -1.20
C ASP A 54 2.67 -9.53 -2.59
N TYR A 55 1.65 -9.80 -3.41
CA TYR A 55 1.55 -9.31 -4.79
C TYR A 55 0.17 -8.70 -5.06
N TYR A 56 0.13 -7.65 -5.87
CA TYR A 56 -1.13 -6.98 -6.23
C TYR A 56 -2.06 -7.87 -7.05
N ASP A 57 -1.53 -8.72 -7.92
CA ASP A 57 -2.31 -9.67 -8.71
C ASP A 57 -3.00 -10.74 -7.86
N GLN A 58 -2.40 -11.11 -6.72
CA GLN A 58 -3.00 -11.99 -5.72
C GLN A 58 -4.21 -11.32 -5.07
N ILE A 59 -4.08 -10.06 -4.66
CA ILE A 59 -5.18 -9.27 -4.10
C ILE A 59 -6.33 -9.15 -5.11
N GLU A 60 -6.02 -8.82 -6.36
CA GLU A 60 -7.02 -8.78 -7.44
C GLU A 60 -7.71 -10.13 -7.63
N SER A 61 -6.95 -11.23 -7.56
CA SER A 61 -7.50 -12.59 -7.69
C SER A 61 -8.49 -12.92 -6.57
N TRP A 62 -8.18 -12.56 -5.33
CA TRP A 62 -9.09 -12.75 -4.20
C TRP A 62 -10.39 -11.96 -4.34
N ILE A 63 -10.32 -10.73 -4.88
CA ILE A 63 -11.53 -9.94 -5.15
C ILE A 63 -12.36 -10.57 -6.28
N VAL A 64 -11.72 -11.00 -7.37
CA VAL A 64 -12.39 -11.64 -8.51
C VAL A 64 -13.05 -12.94 -8.10
N SER A 65 -12.38 -13.79 -7.32
CA SER A 65 -12.91 -15.07 -6.83
C SER A 65 -14.00 -14.88 -5.77
N GLY A 66 -14.04 -13.74 -5.08
CA GLY A 66 -14.92 -13.46 -3.94
C GLY A 66 -14.39 -14.04 -2.63
N GLU A 67 -13.11 -14.36 -2.56
CA GLU A 67 -12.40 -14.67 -1.32
C GLU A 67 -12.24 -13.40 -0.47
N ALA A 68 -12.04 -12.23 -1.11
CA ALA A 68 -12.16 -10.91 -0.51
C ALA A 68 -13.38 -10.16 -1.05
N ASP A 69 -14.08 -9.41 -0.19
CA ASP A 69 -15.21 -8.56 -0.56
C ASP A 69 -14.73 -7.24 -1.18
N CYS A 70 -13.62 -6.73 -0.67
CA CYS A 70 -12.91 -5.56 -1.19
C CYS A 70 -11.40 -5.68 -0.93
N GLY A 71 -10.60 -4.82 -1.56
CA GLY A 71 -9.17 -4.83 -1.31
C GLY A 71 -8.47 -3.57 -1.79
N PHE A 72 -7.34 -3.28 -1.15
CA PHE A 72 -6.45 -2.22 -1.56
C PHE A 72 -5.47 -2.74 -2.62
N LEU A 73 -5.28 -1.96 -3.65
CA LEU A 73 -4.38 -2.29 -4.75
C LEU A 73 -3.78 -1.02 -5.35
N ARG A 74 -2.77 -1.18 -6.20
CA ARG A 74 -2.29 -0.09 -7.02
C ARG A 74 -3.01 -0.04 -8.38
N LEU A 75 -3.03 1.14 -8.97
CA LEU A 75 -3.53 1.30 -10.34
C LEU A 75 -2.36 1.31 -11.35
N PRO A 76 -2.59 0.84 -12.58
CA PRO A 76 -3.84 0.30 -13.10
C PRO A 76 -4.16 -1.12 -12.61
N SER A 77 -5.44 -1.42 -12.36
CA SER A 77 -5.91 -2.78 -12.11
C SER A 77 -6.01 -3.56 -13.42
N LEU A 78 -5.55 -4.80 -13.42
CA LEU A 78 -5.48 -5.64 -14.62
C LEU A 78 -6.73 -6.52 -14.84
N LYS A 79 -7.56 -6.71 -13.81
CA LYS A 79 -8.67 -7.70 -13.82
C LYS A 79 -10.07 -7.12 -13.96
N GLY A 80 -10.19 -5.88 -14.43
CA GLY A 80 -11.51 -5.27 -14.73
C GLY A 80 -12.38 -5.03 -13.49
N LEU A 81 -11.75 -4.83 -12.32
CA LEU A 81 -12.43 -4.52 -11.06
C LEU A 81 -13.04 -3.12 -11.07
N SER A 82 -14.05 -2.93 -10.26
CA SER A 82 -14.56 -1.59 -9.95
C SER A 82 -13.66 -0.93 -8.92
N VAL A 83 -12.95 0.13 -9.32
CA VAL A 83 -11.95 0.79 -8.47
C VAL A 83 -12.39 2.18 -8.02
N TYR A 84 -11.91 2.58 -6.85
CA TYR A 84 -12.01 3.93 -6.30
C TYR A 84 -10.60 4.41 -5.97
N PRO A 85 -10.03 5.35 -6.74
CA PRO A 85 -8.73 5.96 -6.41
C PRO A 85 -8.78 6.61 -5.03
N LEU A 86 -7.73 6.44 -4.24
CA LEU A 86 -7.64 6.94 -2.87
C LEU A 86 -6.53 7.97 -2.69
N HIS A 87 -5.28 7.61 -3.04
CA HIS A 87 -4.11 8.39 -2.68
C HIS A 87 -2.96 8.19 -3.67
N GLN A 88 -2.19 9.25 -3.90
CA GLN A 88 -0.91 9.21 -4.61
C GLN A 88 0.22 9.10 -3.59
N ASP A 89 0.78 7.91 -3.47
CA ASP A 89 1.85 7.60 -2.53
C ASP A 89 3.20 7.84 -3.21
N GLN A 90 3.94 8.82 -2.71
CA GLN A 90 5.18 9.31 -3.32
C GLN A 90 6.33 8.33 -3.10
N LEU A 91 7.16 8.11 -4.12
CA LEU A 91 8.42 7.38 -3.97
C LEU A 91 9.46 8.27 -3.30
N LYS A 92 10.20 7.69 -2.35
CA LYS A 92 11.25 8.35 -1.56
C LYS A 92 12.54 7.55 -1.63
N ILE A 93 13.67 8.26 -1.64
CA ILE A 93 14.98 7.63 -1.50
C ILE A 93 15.27 7.46 -0.02
N ILE A 94 15.73 6.28 0.36
CA ILE A 94 16.01 5.91 1.74
C ILE A 94 17.49 5.64 1.88
N VAL A 95 18.11 6.35 2.82
CA VAL A 95 19.54 6.26 3.10
C VAL A 95 19.79 6.02 4.59
N PRO A 96 20.96 5.46 5.00
CA PRO A 96 21.28 5.30 6.42
C PRO A 96 21.47 6.66 7.12
N CYS A 97 21.26 6.69 8.42
CA CYS A 97 21.62 7.85 9.24
C CYS A 97 23.12 8.15 9.11
N GLY A 98 23.45 9.42 8.92
CA GLY A 98 24.84 9.85 8.70
C GLY A 98 25.35 9.68 7.27
N HIS A 99 24.49 9.36 6.32
CA HIS A 99 24.83 9.35 4.90
C HIS A 99 25.33 10.73 4.45
N PRO A 100 26.47 10.85 3.71
CA PRO A 100 27.07 12.15 3.36
C PRO A 100 26.14 13.11 2.61
N GLN A 101 25.15 12.57 1.89
CA GLN A 101 24.20 13.32 1.08
C GLN A 101 22.77 13.31 1.64
N ALA A 102 22.59 12.91 2.91
CA ALA A 102 21.26 12.86 3.54
C ALA A 102 20.55 14.23 3.55
N ASP A 103 21.31 15.33 3.60
CA ASP A 103 20.78 16.69 3.62
C ASP A 103 20.58 17.28 2.21
N CYS A 104 20.93 16.56 1.14
CA CYS A 104 20.73 17.01 -0.23
C CYS A 104 19.25 16.98 -0.63
N ASN A 105 18.76 18.07 -1.16
CA ASN A 105 17.40 18.17 -1.68
C ASN A 105 17.38 18.98 -2.99
N PRO A 106 17.18 18.32 -4.15
CA PRO A 106 16.94 16.89 -4.33
C PRO A 106 18.18 16.03 -4.08
N PHE A 107 17.96 14.73 -3.82
CA PHE A 107 19.03 13.73 -3.68
C PHE A 107 19.74 13.53 -5.03
N PRO A 108 21.09 13.46 -5.07
CA PRO A 108 21.82 13.37 -6.32
C PRO A 108 21.59 12.05 -7.07
N VAL A 109 21.28 12.15 -8.35
CA VAL A 109 21.04 11.00 -9.23
C VAL A 109 22.28 10.11 -9.36
N GLU A 110 23.45 10.70 -9.42
CA GLU A 110 24.74 10.03 -9.55
C GLU A 110 25.00 9.08 -8.38
N THR A 111 24.54 9.45 -7.20
CA THR A 111 24.67 8.60 -6.00
C THR A 111 23.82 7.34 -6.11
N ILE A 112 22.60 7.47 -6.66
CA ILE A 112 21.74 6.29 -6.89
C ILE A 112 22.38 5.31 -7.87
N ALA A 113 23.14 5.82 -8.86
CA ALA A 113 23.82 5.01 -9.84
C ALA A 113 25.07 4.29 -9.29
N THR A 114 25.77 4.88 -8.32
CA THR A 114 27.10 4.46 -7.88
C THR A 114 27.11 3.69 -6.57
N GLU A 115 26.15 3.92 -5.70
CA GLU A 115 26.07 3.22 -4.42
C GLU A 115 25.38 1.87 -4.52
N PRO A 116 25.67 0.93 -3.58
CA PRO A 116 24.95 -0.31 -3.50
C PRO A 116 23.44 -0.07 -3.35
N PHE A 117 22.65 -0.61 -4.26
CA PHE A 117 21.22 -0.46 -4.24
C PHE A 117 20.52 -1.72 -3.73
N ILE A 118 19.54 -1.53 -2.83
CA ILE A 118 18.68 -2.58 -2.28
C ILE A 118 17.33 -2.48 -2.99
N ARG A 119 17.02 -3.46 -3.83
CA ARG A 119 15.79 -3.48 -4.62
C ARG A 119 14.66 -4.19 -3.88
N LEU A 120 13.50 -3.58 -3.86
CA LEU A 120 12.26 -4.25 -3.49
C LEU A 120 11.82 -5.16 -4.65
N GLU A 121 11.72 -6.47 -4.39
CA GLU A 121 11.19 -7.44 -5.31
C GLU A 121 9.71 -7.69 -4.97
N GLU A 122 8.87 -6.74 -5.27
CA GLU A 122 7.44 -6.99 -5.42
C GLU A 122 7.22 -7.45 -6.85
N GLY A 123 6.46 -8.51 -7.08
CA GLY A 123 6.28 -9.15 -8.39
C GLY A 123 5.96 -8.20 -9.54
N ASP A 124 5.81 -6.92 -9.25
CA ASP A 124 5.57 -5.83 -10.17
C ASP A 124 6.10 -4.51 -9.56
N ASP A 125 7.43 -4.37 -9.47
CA ASP A 125 8.14 -3.14 -9.05
C ASP A 125 8.12 -2.06 -10.16
N TYR A 126 7.03 -2.08 -10.96
CA TYR A 126 6.88 -1.24 -12.15
C TYR A 126 7.12 0.25 -11.86
N GLU A 127 6.54 0.78 -10.77
CA GLU A 127 6.69 2.20 -10.45
C GLU A 127 8.13 2.57 -10.08
N ILE A 128 8.83 1.69 -9.35
CA ILE A 128 10.22 1.91 -8.96
C ILE A 128 11.11 1.84 -10.20
N ARG A 129 10.91 0.83 -11.06
CA ARG A 129 11.65 0.73 -12.32
C ARG A 129 11.36 1.91 -13.23
N ALA A 130 10.08 2.25 -13.44
CA ALA A 130 9.70 3.39 -14.26
C ALA A 130 10.30 4.71 -13.73
N ALA A 131 10.34 4.91 -12.42
CA ALA A 131 10.97 6.08 -11.81
C ALA A 131 12.50 6.12 -12.06
N LEU A 132 13.18 4.99 -11.91
CA LEU A 132 14.62 4.87 -12.19
C LEU A 132 14.93 5.11 -13.67
N ASP A 133 14.15 4.52 -14.57
CA ASP A 133 14.27 4.70 -16.02
C ASP A 133 14.04 6.17 -16.43
N GLU A 134 13.01 6.82 -15.87
CA GLU A 134 12.71 8.22 -16.15
C GLU A 134 13.78 9.18 -15.60
N MET A 135 14.44 8.79 -14.50
CA MET A 135 15.62 9.51 -14.00
C MET A 135 16.89 9.24 -14.82
N GLY A 136 16.85 8.26 -15.73
CA GLY A 136 18.02 7.82 -16.48
C GLY A 136 19.04 7.07 -15.63
N VAL A 137 18.59 6.38 -14.57
CA VAL A 137 19.46 5.71 -13.60
C VAL A 137 19.32 4.21 -13.67
N HIS A 138 20.44 3.53 -13.76
CA HIS A 138 20.56 2.08 -13.65
C HIS A 138 21.38 1.73 -12.40
N PRO A 139 20.74 1.56 -11.24
CA PRO A 139 21.45 1.36 -9.99
C PRO A 139 22.18 0.02 -9.97
N HIS A 140 23.32 -0.02 -9.27
CA HIS A 140 24.02 -1.26 -8.98
C HIS A 140 23.26 -2.06 -7.90
N VAL A 141 22.29 -2.88 -8.33
CA VAL A 141 21.52 -3.73 -7.43
C VAL A 141 22.43 -4.78 -6.79
N ARG A 142 22.78 -4.59 -5.54
CA ARG A 142 23.61 -5.52 -4.76
C ARG A 142 22.76 -6.51 -3.96
N TYR A 143 21.57 -6.08 -3.55
CA TYR A 143 20.65 -6.89 -2.75
C TYR A 143 19.23 -6.77 -3.30
N THR A 144 18.46 -7.84 -3.13
CA THR A 144 17.03 -7.88 -3.44
C THR A 144 16.30 -8.49 -2.25
N ALA A 145 15.21 -7.86 -1.81
CA ALA A 145 14.36 -8.37 -0.74
C ALA A 145 12.88 -8.11 -1.07
N ARG A 146 12.00 -8.96 -0.54
CA ARG A 146 10.55 -8.88 -0.78
C ARG A 146 9.83 -8.04 0.26
N GLU A 147 10.37 -7.97 1.47
CA GLU A 147 9.74 -7.30 2.58
C GLU A 147 10.34 -5.90 2.78
N ASP A 148 9.49 -4.89 2.86
CA ASP A 148 9.85 -3.51 3.16
C ASP A 148 10.68 -3.39 4.46
N ARG A 149 10.27 -4.08 5.53
CA ARG A 149 10.99 -4.07 6.81
C ARG A 149 12.42 -4.61 6.69
N THR A 150 12.63 -5.64 5.86
CA THR A 150 13.96 -6.18 5.59
C THR A 150 14.83 -5.14 4.88
N ILE A 151 14.29 -4.44 3.90
CA ILE A 151 15.01 -3.36 3.19
C ILE A 151 15.35 -2.22 4.15
N LEU A 152 14.40 -1.77 4.97
CA LEU A 152 14.63 -0.71 5.94
C LEU A 152 15.71 -1.09 6.96
N ALA A 153 15.71 -2.33 7.45
CA ALA A 153 16.76 -2.86 8.32
C ALA A 153 18.12 -2.90 7.62
N MET A 154 18.18 -3.31 6.36
CA MET A 154 19.43 -3.33 5.57
C MET A 154 19.98 -1.93 5.34
N VAL A 155 19.12 -0.97 4.96
CA VAL A 155 19.52 0.44 4.80
C VAL A 155 20.03 1.01 6.11
N SER A 156 19.33 0.81 7.22
CA SER A 156 19.72 1.32 8.54
C SER A 156 21.09 0.78 9.02
N ASN A 157 21.48 -0.41 8.53
CA ASN A 157 22.80 -1.02 8.80
C ASN A 157 23.87 -0.64 7.76
N GLY A 158 23.61 0.31 6.86
CA GLY A 158 24.58 0.83 5.91
C GLY A 158 24.91 -0.12 4.75
N LEU A 159 24.04 -1.09 4.43
CA LEU A 159 24.27 -2.02 3.33
C LEU A 159 24.04 -1.39 1.94
N GLY A 160 23.41 -0.23 1.89
CA GLY A 160 23.13 0.51 0.67
C GLY A 160 21.93 1.45 0.84
N ILE A 161 21.44 1.94 -0.28
CA ILE A 161 20.28 2.83 -0.39
C ILE A 161 19.13 2.14 -1.10
N SER A 162 17.92 2.70 -1.01
CA SER A 162 16.74 2.16 -1.69
C SER A 162 15.80 3.26 -2.17
N LEU A 163 14.88 2.92 -3.06
CA LEU A 163 13.75 3.77 -3.50
C LEU A 163 12.47 3.02 -3.14
N LEU A 164 11.65 3.60 -2.26
CA LEU A 164 10.44 2.98 -1.72
C LEU A 164 9.27 3.97 -1.67
N PRO A 165 8.03 3.51 -1.74
CA PRO A 165 6.85 4.33 -1.45
C PRO A 165 6.87 4.90 -0.03
N GLU A 166 6.42 6.14 0.13
CA GLU A 166 6.42 6.86 1.42
C GLU A 166 5.65 6.11 2.51
N LEU A 167 4.53 5.50 2.15
CA LEU A 167 3.71 4.73 3.09
C LEU A 167 4.46 3.50 3.67
N MET A 168 5.47 2.97 2.97
CA MET A 168 6.32 1.87 3.48
C MET A 168 7.32 2.35 4.53
N VAL A 169 7.75 3.61 4.42
CA VAL A 169 8.82 4.18 5.27
C VAL A 169 8.29 5.07 6.39
N HIS A 170 7.03 5.43 6.30
CA HIS A 170 6.36 6.26 7.31
C HIS A 170 6.37 5.56 8.68
N ASN A 171 6.73 6.32 9.73
CA ASN A 171 6.85 5.79 11.10
C ASN A 171 7.78 4.56 11.22
N SER A 172 8.82 4.50 10.37
CA SER A 172 9.81 3.41 10.44
C SER A 172 10.48 3.37 11.82
N PRO A 173 10.59 2.18 12.45
CA PRO A 173 11.33 2.03 13.69
C PRO A 173 12.86 1.99 13.47
N TYR A 174 13.31 1.97 12.21
CA TYR A 174 14.71 1.91 11.85
C TYR A 174 15.30 3.32 11.69
N PRO A 175 16.55 3.55 12.12
CA PRO A 175 17.23 4.84 11.94
C PRO A 175 17.66 5.03 10.49
N ILE A 176 16.79 5.65 9.73
CA ILE A 176 16.96 5.98 8.30
C ILE A 176 16.71 7.47 8.05
N VAL A 177 17.19 7.98 6.93
CA VAL A 177 16.82 9.29 6.43
C VAL A 177 16.05 9.16 5.13
N ILE A 178 14.95 9.92 5.04
CA ILE A 178 14.06 9.95 3.87
C ILE A 178 14.42 11.16 3.03
N CYS A 179 14.87 10.94 1.80
CA CYS A 179 15.29 11.97 0.87
C CYS A 179 14.31 12.09 -0.31
N GLN A 180 14.24 13.29 -0.89
CA GLN A 180 13.42 13.54 -2.07
C GLN A 180 14.17 13.15 -3.34
N PRO A 181 13.57 12.38 -4.25
CA PRO A 181 14.14 12.17 -5.57
C PRO A 181 14.12 13.47 -6.38
N PRO A 182 14.92 13.58 -7.46
CA PRO A 182 14.97 14.79 -8.31
C PRO A 182 13.64 15.19 -8.93
N ARG A 183 12.75 14.22 -9.09
CA ARG A 183 11.37 14.40 -9.55
C ARG A 183 10.43 13.60 -8.66
N SER A 184 9.18 14.04 -8.59
CA SER A 184 8.15 13.32 -7.84
C SER A 184 7.59 12.17 -8.66
N PHE A 185 7.69 10.98 -8.12
CA PHE A 185 7.09 9.75 -8.67
C PHE A 185 6.08 9.21 -7.67
N TYR A 186 5.04 8.56 -8.17
CA TYR A 186 3.93 8.12 -7.33
C TYR A 186 3.44 6.74 -7.74
N ARG A 187 3.02 5.94 -6.77
CA ARG A 187 2.07 4.85 -7.01
C ARG A 187 0.67 5.33 -6.65
N GLN A 188 -0.31 4.99 -7.46
CA GLN A 188 -1.71 5.33 -7.18
C GLN A 188 -2.35 4.19 -6.40
N ILE A 189 -2.68 4.42 -5.12
CA ILE A 189 -3.43 3.48 -4.28
C ILE A 189 -4.92 3.65 -4.53
N ALA A 190 -5.64 2.52 -4.63
CA ALA A 190 -7.08 2.47 -4.77
C ALA A 190 -7.67 1.38 -3.87
N ILE A 191 -8.96 1.49 -3.52
CA ILE A 191 -9.76 0.38 -3.04
C ILE A 191 -10.61 -0.17 -4.18
N ALA A 192 -10.66 -1.48 -4.31
CA ALA A 192 -11.36 -2.18 -5.37
C ALA A 192 -12.41 -3.13 -4.83
N VAL A 193 -13.43 -3.34 -5.64
CA VAL A 193 -14.49 -4.32 -5.43
C VAL A 193 -14.79 -5.03 -6.75
N LYS A 194 -15.37 -6.21 -6.71
CA LYS A 194 -15.73 -6.96 -7.92
C LYS A 194 -16.76 -6.22 -8.76
N ASP A 195 -17.86 -5.81 -8.15
CA ASP A 195 -18.96 -5.06 -8.79
C ASP A 195 -19.59 -4.10 -7.80
N LYS A 196 -19.62 -2.80 -8.14
CA LYS A 196 -20.23 -1.73 -7.31
C LYS A 196 -21.71 -1.98 -7.02
N LYS A 197 -22.42 -2.67 -7.91
CA LYS A 197 -23.85 -2.90 -7.78
C LYS A 197 -24.20 -4.10 -6.91
N ALA A 198 -23.24 -5.00 -6.68
CA ALA A 198 -23.45 -6.27 -5.97
C ALA A 198 -22.80 -6.31 -4.58
N LEU A 199 -22.47 -5.16 -4.00
CA LEU A 199 -21.90 -5.06 -2.66
C LEU A 199 -22.94 -5.38 -1.58
N SER A 200 -22.51 -6.10 -0.54
CA SER A 200 -23.26 -6.16 0.71
C SER A 200 -23.34 -4.77 1.35
N ASN A 201 -24.31 -4.55 2.23
CA ASN A 201 -24.45 -3.27 2.93
C ASN A 201 -23.20 -2.96 3.76
N SER A 202 -22.68 -3.94 4.52
CA SER A 202 -21.46 -3.79 5.34
C SER A 202 -20.23 -3.46 4.49
N THR A 203 -20.03 -4.12 3.35
CA THR A 203 -18.91 -3.81 2.43
C THR A 203 -19.04 -2.40 1.85
N ARG A 204 -20.25 -1.97 1.49
CA ARG A 204 -20.49 -0.60 0.98
C ARG A 204 -20.17 0.44 2.03
N LEU A 205 -20.68 0.27 3.27
CA LEU A 205 -20.39 1.16 4.39
C LEU A 205 -18.88 1.27 4.65
N PHE A 206 -18.16 0.13 4.62
CA PHE A 206 -16.72 0.11 4.81
C PHE A 206 -15.98 0.83 3.69
N VAL A 207 -16.29 0.56 2.42
CA VAL A 207 -15.66 1.23 1.26
C VAL A 207 -15.88 2.74 1.31
N ASP A 208 -17.09 3.20 1.64
CA ASP A 208 -17.40 4.62 1.75
C ASP A 208 -16.67 5.27 2.94
N HIS A 209 -16.51 4.55 4.05
CA HIS A 209 -15.72 5.02 5.19
C HIS A 209 -14.22 5.12 4.84
N VAL A 210 -13.64 4.10 4.20
CA VAL A 210 -12.25 4.13 3.73
C VAL A 210 -11.98 5.35 2.86
N ARG A 211 -12.85 5.63 1.90
CA ARG A 211 -12.70 6.77 0.99
C ARG A 211 -12.69 8.11 1.73
N ARG A 212 -13.59 8.29 2.70
CA ARG A 212 -13.63 9.51 3.54
C ARG A 212 -12.39 9.61 4.41
N TRP A 213 -12.06 8.53 5.11
CA TRP A 213 -10.92 8.50 6.01
C TRP A 213 -9.61 8.83 5.29
N VAL A 214 -9.35 8.24 4.13
CA VAL A 214 -8.13 8.51 3.35
C VAL A 214 -8.11 9.94 2.82
N ALA A 215 -9.24 10.49 2.38
CA ALA A 215 -9.33 11.89 1.95
C ALA A 215 -8.94 12.88 3.08
N GLU A 216 -9.22 12.53 4.35
CA GLU A 216 -8.95 13.38 5.51
C GLU A 216 -7.57 13.13 6.12
N ASN A 217 -7.00 11.94 6.00
CA ASN A 217 -5.83 11.48 6.75
C ASN A 217 -4.69 10.91 5.89
N GLY A 218 -4.92 10.62 4.61
CA GLY A 218 -3.95 9.92 3.77
C GLY A 218 -2.63 10.66 3.52
N ASN A 219 -2.57 11.95 3.84
CA ASN A 219 -1.36 12.80 3.73
C ASN A 219 -0.68 13.10 5.09
N LYS A 220 -1.08 12.42 6.16
CA LYS A 220 -0.53 12.66 7.51
C LYS A 220 0.54 11.60 7.86
#